data_dfc034ff5198bb6eacf546551899e5c1
#
_entry.id   dfc034ff5198bb6eacf546551899e5c1
#
_cell.length_a   1.000
_cell.length_b   1.000
_cell.length_c   1.000
_cell.angle_alpha   90.00
_cell.angle_beta   90.00
_cell.angle_gamma   90.00
#
_symmetry.space_group_name_H-M   'P 1'
#
loop_
_entity.id
_entity.type
_entity.pdbx_description
1 polymer ?
#
loop_
_entity_poly.entity_id
_entity_poly.type
_entity_poly.pdbx_seq_one_letter_code
_entity_poly.pdbx_strand_id
1 'polypeptide(L)'
;VGMGNLVGVVAAISAGGAGAVFWMWVTAILGSSTAFIEATLAQMYKEKDPLYGGYRGGPAYYIHSLSERIHKKKMRHSVIAVLFALSGLICWFGISQVVSNSVSSAFYNAFQIPTIVTTVVLVVLAALIVLRKNATVKVLDIMVPIMAVCYFVLTIVIICLNITELPTVFKHIFQEAFG
;
A
#
# COMPACT_ATOMS: atom_id res chain seq x y z
N VAL A 1 4.08 3.05 -3.53
CA VAL A 1 3.02 2.52 -4.39
C VAL A 1 3.17 1.01 -4.42
N GLY A 2 2.16 0.30 -3.95
CA GLY A 2 2.15 -1.17 -3.95
C GLY A 2 1.47 -1.73 -5.20
N MET A 3 1.76 -3.00 -5.53
CA MET A 3 1.07 -3.73 -6.60
C MET A 3 -0.46 -3.73 -6.42
N GLY A 4 -0.96 -3.70 -5.19
CA GLY A 4 -2.40 -3.62 -4.90
C GLY A 4 -3.07 -2.38 -5.49
N ASN A 5 -2.39 -1.25 -5.56
CA ASN A 5 -2.92 -0.03 -6.14
C ASN A 5 -3.10 -0.14 -7.67
N LEU A 6 -2.28 -0.94 -8.34
CA LEU A 6 -2.41 -1.17 -9.78
C LEU A 6 -3.42 -2.28 -10.07
N VAL A 7 -3.23 -3.44 -9.48
CA VAL A 7 -4.08 -4.63 -9.67
C VAL A 7 -5.49 -4.39 -9.15
N GLY A 8 -5.63 -3.69 -8.02
CA GLY A 8 -6.93 -3.33 -7.45
C GLY A 8 -7.74 -2.39 -8.34
N VAL A 9 -7.10 -1.40 -8.97
CA VAL A 9 -7.76 -0.50 -9.92
C VAL A 9 -8.21 -1.26 -11.17
N VAL A 10 -7.33 -2.11 -11.73
CA VAL A 10 -7.68 -2.95 -12.89
C VAL A 10 -8.84 -3.89 -12.56
N ALA A 11 -8.81 -4.55 -11.40
CA ALA A 11 -9.89 -5.42 -10.95
C ALA A 11 -11.21 -4.66 -10.75
N ALA A 12 -11.16 -3.46 -10.18
CA ALA A 12 -12.34 -2.63 -9.99
C ALA A 12 -12.95 -2.19 -11.32
N ILE A 13 -12.14 -1.80 -12.30
CA ILE A 13 -12.61 -1.45 -13.65
C ILE A 13 -13.18 -2.69 -14.37
N SER A 14 -12.54 -3.84 -14.22
CA SER A 14 -13.01 -5.08 -14.84
C SER A 14 -14.35 -5.57 -14.28
N ALA A 15 -14.62 -5.31 -13.02
CA ALA A 15 -15.85 -5.73 -12.34
C ALA A 15 -16.97 -4.68 -12.41
N GLY A 16 -16.62 -3.40 -12.34
CA GLY A 16 -17.56 -2.29 -12.19
C GLY A 16 -17.58 -1.30 -13.37
N GLY A 17 -16.89 -1.62 -14.48
CA GLY A 17 -16.79 -0.70 -15.61
C GLY A 17 -15.93 0.54 -15.35
N ALA A 18 -15.89 1.46 -16.33
CA ALA A 18 -15.13 2.69 -16.23
C ALA A 18 -15.65 3.63 -15.11
N GLY A 19 -16.93 3.53 -14.76
CA GLY A 19 -17.55 4.30 -13.68
C GLY A 19 -16.94 4.07 -12.29
N ALA A 20 -16.30 2.91 -12.07
CA ALA A 20 -15.58 2.61 -10.84
C ALA A 20 -14.48 3.65 -10.54
N VAL A 21 -13.84 4.21 -11.57
CA VAL A 21 -12.80 5.24 -11.43
C VAL A 21 -13.36 6.52 -10.78
N PHE A 22 -14.54 6.95 -11.19
CA PHE A 22 -15.21 8.11 -10.58
C PHE A 22 -15.44 7.91 -9.08
N TRP A 23 -15.97 6.76 -8.69
CA TRP A 23 -16.22 6.45 -7.29
C TRP A 23 -14.94 6.28 -6.47
N MET A 24 -13.86 5.80 -7.10
CA MET A 24 -12.54 5.81 -6.47
C MET A 24 -12.04 7.23 -6.19
N TRP A 25 -12.26 8.21 -7.09
CA TRP A 25 -11.91 9.62 -6.85
C TRP A 25 -12.72 10.20 -5.69
N VAL A 26 -14.03 9.98 -5.67
CA VAL A 26 -14.89 10.42 -4.55
C VAL A 26 -14.43 9.84 -3.22
N THR A 27 -14.16 8.54 -3.20
CA THR A 27 -13.66 7.86 -1.99
C THR A 27 -12.29 8.39 -1.57
N ALA A 28 -11.40 8.70 -2.50
CA ALA A 28 -10.09 9.26 -2.20
C ALA A 28 -10.19 10.66 -1.58
N ILE A 29 -11.08 11.51 -2.08
CA ILE A 29 -11.34 12.85 -1.50
C ILE A 29 -11.88 12.73 -0.08
N LEU A 30 -12.89 11.89 0.14
CA LEU A 30 -13.47 11.67 1.47
C LEU A 30 -12.46 11.03 2.43
N GLY A 31 -11.67 10.07 1.96
CA GLY A 31 -10.65 9.38 2.75
C GLY A 31 -9.43 10.23 3.07
N SER A 32 -9.18 11.32 2.32
CA SER A 32 -8.03 12.19 2.55
C SER A 32 -8.05 12.86 3.92
N SER A 33 -9.23 13.23 4.42
CA SER A 33 -9.41 13.81 5.75
C SER A 33 -9.03 12.82 6.86
N THR A 34 -9.44 11.57 6.72
CA THR A 34 -9.12 10.49 7.67
C THR A 34 -7.62 10.20 7.65
N ALA A 35 -7.02 10.12 6.46
CA ALA A 35 -5.58 9.92 6.30
C ALA A 35 -4.75 11.05 6.92
N PHE A 36 -5.22 12.31 6.78
CA PHE A 36 -4.58 13.47 7.39
C PHE A 36 -4.58 13.38 8.92
N ILE A 37 -5.73 13.04 9.52
CA ILE A 37 -5.86 12.88 10.98
C ILE A 37 -4.95 11.75 11.46
N GLU A 38 -4.96 10.61 10.78
CA GLU A 38 -4.13 9.46 11.13
C GLU A 38 -2.63 9.79 11.06
N ALA A 39 -2.18 10.43 9.99
CA ALA A 39 -0.80 10.86 9.86
C ALA A 39 -0.38 11.86 10.94
N THR A 40 -1.25 12.81 11.28
CA THR A 40 -1.02 13.78 12.34
C THR A 40 -0.89 13.11 13.70
N LEU A 41 -1.81 12.21 14.05
CA LEU A 41 -1.76 11.45 15.29
C LEU A 41 -0.50 10.57 15.35
N ALA A 42 -0.13 9.94 14.26
CA ALA A 42 1.09 9.13 14.20
C ALA A 42 2.36 9.97 14.46
N GLN A 43 2.41 11.21 14.00
CA GLN A 43 3.52 12.13 14.27
C GLN A 43 3.51 12.66 15.71
N MET A 44 2.34 12.95 16.28
CA MET A 44 2.21 13.46 17.64
C MET A 44 2.59 12.43 18.72
N TYR A 45 2.27 11.16 18.47
CA TYR A 45 2.47 10.07 19.43
C TYR A 45 3.61 9.12 19.07
N LYS A 46 4.52 9.55 18.18
CA LYS A 46 5.70 8.75 17.84
C LYS A 46 6.69 8.67 19.00
N GLU A 47 7.31 7.53 19.15
CA GLU A 47 8.35 7.26 20.13
C GLU A 47 9.70 6.97 19.45
N LYS A 48 10.81 7.17 20.15
CA LYS A 48 12.13 6.77 19.64
C LYS A 48 12.21 5.25 19.57
N ASP A 49 12.67 4.73 18.44
CA ASP A 49 12.90 3.31 18.28
C ASP A 49 14.27 2.93 18.86
N PRO A 50 14.31 2.08 19.90
CA PRO A 50 15.56 1.64 20.50
C PRO A 50 16.38 0.71 19.61
N LEU A 51 15.77 0.10 18.57
CA LEU A 51 16.41 -0.91 17.73
C LEU A 51 17.10 -0.31 16.50
N TYR A 52 16.52 0.74 15.90
CA TYR A 52 16.96 1.27 14.60
C TYR A 52 17.36 2.74 14.63
N GLY A 53 17.29 3.40 15.80
CA GLY A 53 17.68 4.80 15.96
C GLY A 53 16.75 5.82 15.30
N GLY A 54 15.60 5.38 14.78
CA GLY A 54 14.56 6.20 14.19
C GLY A 54 13.38 6.45 15.13
N TYR A 55 12.20 6.63 14.54
CA TYR A 55 10.95 6.77 15.30
C TYR A 55 9.99 5.66 14.90
N ARG A 56 9.21 5.19 15.85
CA ARG A 56 8.09 4.26 15.68
C ARG A 56 6.81 4.93 16.15
N GLY A 57 5.73 4.68 15.46
CA GLY A 57 4.43 5.28 15.75
C GLY A 57 3.33 4.55 14.99
N GLY A 58 2.16 5.15 14.96
CA GLY A 58 1.01 4.64 14.25
C GLY A 58 -0.16 4.34 15.17
N PRO A 59 -1.23 3.69 14.66
CA PRO A 59 -2.48 3.53 15.40
C PRO A 59 -2.35 2.86 16.76
N ALA A 60 -1.53 1.83 16.89
CA ALA A 60 -1.33 1.16 18.18
C ALA A 60 -0.80 2.11 19.26
N TYR A 61 0.08 3.06 18.89
CA TYR A 61 0.68 4.01 19.84
C TYR A 61 -0.31 5.08 20.28
N TYR A 62 -1.00 5.75 19.35
CA TYR A 62 -1.96 6.78 19.75
C TYR A 62 -3.21 6.19 20.41
N ILE A 63 -3.67 4.98 20.04
CA ILE A 63 -4.74 4.27 20.75
C ILE A 63 -4.33 3.96 22.19
N HIS A 64 -3.08 3.53 22.42
CA HIS A 64 -2.56 3.28 23.75
C HIS A 64 -2.55 4.55 24.59
N SER A 65 -1.98 5.64 24.06
CA SER A 65 -1.91 6.95 24.73
C SER A 65 -3.31 7.53 25.02
N LEU A 66 -4.25 7.37 24.09
CA LEU A 66 -5.64 7.79 24.29
C LEU A 66 -6.32 6.98 25.39
N SER A 67 -6.11 5.67 25.41
CA SER A 67 -6.66 4.77 26.43
C SER A 67 -6.14 5.14 27.83
N GLU A 68 -4.86 5.47 27.99
CA GLU A 68 -4.29 5.97 29.25
C GLU A 68 -4.95 7.29 29.71
N ARG A 69 -5.19 8.21 28.78
CA ARG A 69 -5.86 9.49 29.08
C ARG A 69 -7.29 9.30 29.55
N ILE A 70 -8.05 8.42 28.88
CA ILE A 70 -9.46 8.15 29.24
C ILE A 70 -9.54 7.51 30.62
N HIS A 71 -8.70 6.51 30.91
CA HIS A 71 -8.73 5.80 32.18
C HIS A 71 -7.96 6.51 33.30
N LYS A 72 -7.29 7.65 33.00
CA LYS A 72 -6.46 8.42 33.95
C LYS A 72 -5.44 7.56 34.71
N LYS A 73 -5.01 6.45 34.11
CA LYS A 73 -4.09 5.47 34.72
C LYS A 73 -3.04 5.06 33.69
N LYS A 74 -1.76 5.07 34.07
CA LYS A 74 -0.71 4.46 33.25
C LYS A 74 -0.94 2.96 33.16
N MET A 75 -1.05 2.46 31.93
CA MET A 75 -1.25 1.05 31.63
C MET A 75 -0.03 0.52 30.90
N ARG A 76 0.40 -0.70 31.26
CA ARG A 76 1.51 -1.35 30.56
C ARG A 76 1.15 -1.67 29.12
N HIS A 77 -0.07 -2.09 28.88
CA HIS A 77 -0.63 -2.39 27.56
C HIS A 77 -2.13 -2.09 27.56
N SER A 78 -2.59 -1.42 26.50
CA SER A 78 -4.02 -1.27 26.24
C SER A 78 -4.52 -2.46 25.44
N VAL A 79 -5.59 -3.12 25.87
CA VAL A 79 -6.17 -4.27 25.16
C VAL A 79 -6.56 -3.89 23.74
N ILE A 80 -7.14 -2.70 23.54
CA ILE A 80 -7.54 -2.20 22.21
C ILE A 80 -6.33 -2.03 21.31
N ALA A 81 -5.23 -1.46 21.82
CA ALA A 81 -4.01 -1.29 21.05
C ALA A 81 -3.37 -2.64 20.65
N VAL A 82 -3.42 -3.63 21.54
CA VAL A 82 -2.93 -4.99 21.26
C VAL A 82 -3.79 -5.68 20.21
N LEU A 83 -5.12 -5.60 20.33
CA LEU A 83 -6.04 -6.15 19.33
C LEU A 83 -5.84 -5.51 17.97
N PHE A 84 -5.66 -4.19 17.93
CA PHE A 84 -5.33 -3.48 16.69
C PHE A 84 -4.01 -3.96 16.08
N ALA A 85 -2.96 -4.12 16.87
CA ALA A 85 -1.68 -4.61 16.40
C ALA A 85 -1.78 -6.04 15.86
N LEU A 86 -2.52 -6.92 16.51
CA LEU A 86 -2.75 -8.30 16.06
C LEU A 86 -3.55 -8.34 14.74
N SER A 87 -4.61 -7.54 14.62
CA SER A 87 -5.37 -7.44 13.37
C SER A 87 -4.52 -6.87 12.24
N GLY A 88 -3.64 -5.93 12.54
CA GLY A 88 -2.65 -5.40 11.60
C GLY A 88 -1.68 -6.47 11.09
N LEU A 89 -1.18 -7.34 11.95
CA LEU A 89 -0.32 -8.46 11.55
C LEU A 89 -1.03 -9.42 10.59
N ILE A 90 -2.29 -9.76 10.87
CA ILE A 90 -3.10 -10.61 9.99
C ILE A 90 -3.33 -9.92 8.63
N CYS A 91 -3.63 -8.64 8.63
CA CYS A 91 -3.79 -7.84 7.41
C CYS A 91 -2.49 -7.82 6.57
N TRP A 92 -1.34 -7.56 7.18
CA TRP A 92 -0.04 -7.57 6.51
C TRP A 92 0.31 -8.93 5.92
N PHE A 93 -0.06 -10.02 6.59
CA PHE A 93 0.11 -11.36 6.04
C PHE A 93 -0.69 -11.55 4.74
N GLY A 94 -1.96 -11.15 4.73
CA GLY A 94 -2.79 -11.19 3.52
C GLY A 94 -2.25 -10.32 2.38
N ILE A 95 -1.81 -9.09 2.69
CA ILE A 95 -1.21 -8.18 1.71
C ILE A 95 0.07 -8.80 1.10
N SER A 96 0.94 -9.37 1.94
CA SER A 96 2.18 -10.01 1.48
C SER A 96 1.89 -11.17 0.52
N GLN A 97 0.85 -11.95 0.78
CA GLN A 97 0.44 -13.05 -0.08
C GLN A 97 -0.06 -12.55 -1.45
N VAL A 98 -0.90 -11.50 -1.46
CA VAL A 98 -1.39 -10.90 -2.71
C VAL A 98 -0.23 -10.34 -3.54
N VAL A 99 0.71 -9.62 -2.92
CA VAL A 99 1.89 -9.06 -3.60
C VAL A 99 2.76 -10.18 -4.17
N SER A 100 3.06 -11.21 -3.40
CA SER A 100 3.87 -12.36 -3.85
C SER A 100 3.21 -13.07 -5.03
N ASN A 101 1.90 -13.30 -4.97
CA ASN A 101 1.15 -13.92 -6.06
C ASN A 101 1.17 -13.05 -7.33
N SER A 102 1.00 -11.73 -7.19
CA SER A 102 1.04 -10.80 -8.32
C SER A 102 2.41 -10.76 -9.00
N VAL A 103 3.48 -10.74 -8.21
CA VAL A 103 4.85 -10.82 -8.75
C VAL A 103 5.08 -12.14 -9.47
N SER A 104 4.72 -13.26 -8.85
CA SER A 104 4.88 -14.59 -9.46
C SER A 104 4.08 -14.73 -10.76
N SER A 105 2.86 -14.20 -10.81
CA SER A 105 2.03 -14.19 -12.02
C SER A 105 2.64 -13.30 -13.11
N ALA A 106 3.21 -12.15 -12.76
CA ALA A 106 3.88 -11.28 -13.71
C ALA A 106 5.10 -11.96 -14.35
N PHE A 107 5.92 -12.65 -13.55
CA PHE A 107 7.06 -13.42 -14.06
C PHE A 107 6.63 -14.61 -14.93
N TYR A 108 5.57 -15.29 -14.55
CA TYR A 108 5.02 -16.36 -15.36
C TYR A 108 4.55 -15.86 -16.73
N ASN A 109 3.81 -14.75 -16.76
CA ASN A 109 3.29 -14.17 -17.99
C ASN A 109 4.38 -13.60 -18.91
N ALA A 110 5.43 -12.98 -18.31
CA ALA A 110 6.49 -12.34 -19.08
C ALA A 110 7.56 -13.33 -19.58
N PHE A 111 7.94 -14.30 -18.73
CA PHE A 111 9.09 -15.17 -18.97
C PHE A 111 8.77 -16.66 -18.96
N GLN A 112 7.50 -17.03 -18.78
CA GLN A 112 7.04 -18.43 -18.66
C GLN A 112 7.75 -19.21 -17.52
N ILE A 113 8.23 -18.49 -16.48
CA ILE A 113 8.89 -19.09 -15.33
C ILE A 113 7.81 -19.67 -14.41
N PRO A 114 7.92 -20.96 -13.99
CA PRO A 114 6.95 -21.56 -13.09
C PRO A 114 6.81 -20.77 -11.78
N THR A 115 5.58 -20.55 -11.35
CA THR A 115 5.24 -19.76 -10.15
C THR A 115 5.98 -20.22 -8.89
N ILE A 116 6.19 -21.54 -8.76
CA ILE A 116 6.93 -22.13 -7.64
C ILE A 116 8.37 -21.61 -7.59
N VAL A 117 9.06 -21.54 -8.73
CA VAL A 117 10.45 -21.07 -8.80
C VAL A 117 10.52 -19.60 -8.37
N THR A 118 9.64 -18.77 -8.91
CA THR A 118 9.58 -17.35 -8.56
C THR A 118 9.27 -17.15 -7.06
N THR A 119 8.33 -17.92 -6.52
CA THR A 119 7.99 -17.86 -5.09
C THR A 119 9.16 -18.23 -4.20
N VAL A 120 9.88 -19.31 -4.52
CA VAL A 120 11.08 -19.72 -3.76
C VAL A 120 12.17 -18.65 -3.81
N VAL A 121 12.43 -18.08 -5.00
CA VAL A 121 13.37 -16.96 -5.15
C VAL A 121 12.97 -15.76 -4.32
N LEU A 122 11.68 -15.37 -4.33
CA LEU A 122 11.16 -14.26 -3.52
C LEU A 122 11.34 -14.51 -2.01
N VAL A 123 11.05 -15.71 -1.54
CA VAL A 123 11.24 -16.08 -0.12
C VAL A 123 12.71 -15.99 0.27
N VAL A 124 13.62 -16.53 -0.55
CA VAL A 124 15.06 -16.44 -0.29
C VAL A 124 15.56 -15.00 -0.28
N LEU A 125 15.14 -14.17 -1.25
CA LEU A 125 15.48 -12.76 -1.31
C LEU A 125 14.94 -11.99 -0.09
N ALA A 126 13.69 -12.23 0.28
CA ALA A 126 13.09 -11.62 1.46
C ALA A 126 13.85 -11.99 2.74
N ALA A 127 14.20 -13.27 2.92
CA ALA A 127 14.99 -13.73 4.05
C ALA A 127 16.36 -13.05 4.10
N LEU A 128 17.07 -12.97 2.97
CA LEU A 128 18.37 -12.30 2.88
C LEU A 128 18.29 -10.80 3.21
N ILE A 129 17.24 -10.13 2.74
CA ILE A 129 17.04 -8.70 2.99
C ILE A 129 16.71 -8.47 4.47
N VAL A 130 15.82 -9.28 5.07
CA VAL A 130 15.41 -9.13 6.47
C VAL A 130 16.58 -9.41 7.43
N LEU A 131 17.44 -10.37 7.11
CA LEU A 131 18.64 -10.69 7.91
C LEU A 131 19.70 -9.56 7.90
N ARG A 132 19.68 -8.66 6.91
CA ARG A 132 20.60 -7.53 6.82
C ARG A 132 19.93 -6.26 7.33
N LYS A 133 20.16 -5.88 8.60
CA LYS A 133 19.49 -4.79 9.35
C LYS A 133 19.33 -3.44 8.64
N ASN A 134 20.19 -3.06 7.72
CA ASN A 134 20.15 -1.74 7.06
C ASN A 134 20.04 -1.82 5.52
N ALA A 135 20.05 -3.02 4.94
CA ALA A 135 20.03 -3.16 3.48
C ALA A 135 18.66 -2.86 2.91
N THR A 136 17.59 -3.21 3.63
CA THR A 136 16.20 -3.04 3.17
C THR A 136 15.88 -1.57 2.90
N VAL A 137 16.23 -0.67 3.82
CA VAL A 137 15.94 0.76 3.70
C VAL A 137 16.71 1.34 2.52
N LYS A 138 18.01 1.08 2.40
CA LYS A 138 18.85 1.58 1.30
C LYS A 138 18.40 1.08 -0.07
N VAL A 139 17.99 -0.18 -0.16
CA VAL A 139 17.50 -0.75 -1.42
C VAL A 139 16.17 -0.10 -1.81
N LEU A 140 15.25 0.08 -0.86
CA LEU A 140 13.97 0.73 -1.12
C LEU A 140 14.13 2.21 -1.49
N ASP A 141 15.04 2.94 -0.84
CA ASP A 141 15.31 4.35 -1.14
C ASP A 141 15.78 4.59 -2.58
N ILE A 142 16.41 3.58 -3.19
CA ILE A 142 16.88 3.66 -4.58
C ILE A 142 15.84 3.07 -5.55
N MET A 143 15.28 1.90 -5.24
CA MET A 143 14.39 1.20 -6.16
C MET A 143 13.03 1.90 -6.33
N VAL A 144 12.48 2.46 -5.25
CA VAL A 144 11.15 3.09 -5.29
C VAL A 144 11.11 4.31 -6.20
N PRO A 145 12.07 5.27 -6.14
CA PRO A 145 12.11 6.39 -7.08
C PRO A 145 12.30 5.96 -8.55
N ILE A 146 13.18 4.98 -8.81
CA ILE A 146 13.39 4.45 -10.16
C ILE A 146 12.10 3.86 -10.71
N MET A 147 11.43 3.02 -9.93
CA MET A 147 10.15 2.42 -10.32
C MET A 147 9.08 3.49 -10.57
N ALA A 148 9.01 4.52 -9.72
CA ALA A 148 8.07 5.62 -9.89
C ALA A 148 8.32 6.41 -11.18
N VAL A 149 9.56 6.71 -11.50
CA VAL A 149 9.94 7.39 -12.75
C VAL A 149 9.60 6.54 -13.96
N CYS A 150 9.96 5.26 -13.96
CA CYS A 150 9.63 4.34 -15.06
C CYS A 150 8.10 4.25 -15.27
N TYR A 151 7.33 4.11 -14.20
CA TYR A 151 5.88 4.07 -14.28
C TYR A 151 5.30 5.38 -14.83
N PHE A 152 5.81 6.53 -14.38
CA PHE A 152 5.37 7.84 -14.83
C PHE A 152 5.67 8.07 -16.32
N VAL A 153 6.87 7.72 -16.77
CA VAL A 153 7.25 7.79 -18.19
C VAL A 153 6.35 6.90 -19.05
N LEU A 154 6.13 5.67 -18.61
CA LEU A 154 5.25 4.72 -19.31
C LEU A 154 3.82 5.25 -19.44
N THR A 155 3.30 5.84 -18.36
CA THR A 155 1.97 6.45 -18.35
C THR A 155 1.88 7.62 -19.32
N ILE A 156 2.88 8.51 -19.34
CA ILE A 156 2.92 9.62 -20.30
C ILE A 156 2.94 9.11 -21.74
N VAL A 157 3.77 8.10 -22.04
CA VAL A 157 3.85 7.52 -23.38
C VAL A 157 2.49 6.97 -23.80
N ILE A 158 1.80 6.22 -22.95
CA ILE A 158 0.46 5.68 -23.24
C ILE A 158 -0.55 6.80 -23.50
N ILE A 159 -0.52 7.86 -22.69
CA ILE A 159 -1.40 9.03 -22.85
C ILE A 159 -1.11 9.73 -24.20
N CYS A 160 0.16 9.97 -24.51
CA CYS A 160 0.54 10.63 -25.77
C CYS A 160 0.13 9.81 -26.99
N LEU A 161 0.27 8.49 -26.94
CA LEU A 161 -0.13 7.60 -28.05
C LEU A 161 -1.64 7.53 -28.24
N ASN A 162 -2.42 7.75 -27.17
CA ASN A 162 -3.88 7.63 -27.19
C ASN A 162 -4.59 8.95 -26.85
N ILE A 163 -3.99 10.09 -27.18
CA ILE A 163 -4.49 11.41 -26.78
C ILE A 163 -5.89 11.70 -27.33
N THR A 164 -6.22 11.15 -28.49
CA THR A 164 -7.52 11.30 -29.13
C THR A 164 -8.64 10.54 -28.42
N GLU A 165 -8.31 9.48 -27.70
CA GLU A 165 -9.26 8.66 -26.95
C GLU A 165 -9.57 9.22 -25.55
N LEU A 166 -8.75 10.14 -25.04
CA LEU A 166 -8.92 10.71 -23.71
C LEU A 166 -10.31 11.31 -23.45
N PRO A 167 -10.88 12.15 -24.36
CA PRO A 167 -12.23 12.70 -24.14
C PRO A 167 -13.29 11.61 -24.05
N THR A 168 -13.16 10.57 -24.87
CA THR A 168 -14.06 9.42 -24.87
C THR A 168 -13.98 8.63 -23.57
N VAL A 169 -12.77 8.39 -23.06
CA VAL A 169 -12.55 7.72 -21.78
C VAL A 169 -13.19 8.50 -20.62
N PHE A 170 -12.97 9.81 -20.55
CA PHE A 170 -13.63 10.64 -19.53
C PHE A 170 -15.14 10.60 -19.62
N LYS A 171 -15.69 10.67 -20.85
CA LYS A 171 -17.13 10.54 -21.06
C LYS A 171 -17.67 9.21 -20.55
N HIS A 172 -17.00 8.09 -20.83
CA HIS A 172 -17.37 6.77 -20.31
C HIS A 172 -17.33 6.71 -18.79
N ILE A 173 -16.27 7.26 -18.15
CA ILE A 173 -16.15 7.30 -16.70
C ILE A 173 -17.38 7.97 -16.06
N PHE A 174 -17.79 9.13 -16.59
CA PHE A 174 -18.95 9.84 -16.04
C PHE A 174 -20.28 9.19 -16.40
N GLN A 175 -20.44 8.67 -17.61
CA GLN A 175 -21.66 7.99 -18.00
C GLN A 175 -21.92 6.72 -17.19
N GLU A 176 -20.91 5.87 -17.05
CA GLU A 176 -21.02 4.61 -16.30
C GLU A 176 -21.02 4.78 -14.78
N ALA A 177 -20.64 5.96 -14.26
CA ALA A 177 -20.73 6.25 -12.85
C ALA A 177 -22.16 6.45 -12.35
N PHE A 178 -23.08 6.89 -13.24
CA PHE A 178 -24.45 7.26 -12.90
C PHE A 178 -25.51 6.52 -13.75
N GLY A 179 -25.11 5.71 -14.68
CA GLY A 179 -25.97 4.88 -15.53
C GLY A 179 -25.80 3.44 -15.26
#